data_80bce4557d5bd583a69ecb698a1a24a3
#
_entry.id   80bce4557d5bd583a69ecb698a1a24a3
#
_cell.length_a   1.000
_cell.length_b   1.000
_cell.length_c   1.000
_cell.angle_alpha   90.00
_cell.angle_beta   90.00
_cell.angle_gamma   90.00
#
_symmetry.space_group_name_H-M   'P 1'
#
loop_
_entity.id
_entity.type
_entity.pdbx_description
1 polymer ?
#
loop_
_entity_poly.entity_id
_entity_poly.type
_entity_poly.pdbx_seq_one_letter_code
_entity_poly.pdbx_strand_id
1 'polypeptide(L)'
;MSFDERSVTVLFADVAGSTRLYEQWGDAKALAAIGECLALVQNTAAGHAGRLVKTIGDEAMVVFPTADQAVTAAAEIQRRMAELVRERNLRIALRIGIHCGTAIEAEGDVFGDCVNVAARMVGLAKSGQVILSGSTASVLSPELGSRVREVDVLTVKGKDKDIVISELTWQDAADLTTLTTRPKLRAARLELVHGTRALELGPATSTLTLGRDAQNDIVIADRLASRLHARIERRRDKFVLIDQSSNGTFVTVEGEGEIQLRREELMLRGRGHISFGHPYDADPQETLAFAFHSGDV
;
A
#
# COMPACT_ATOMS: atom_id res chain seq x y z
N MET A 1 -29.95 28.94 -1.59
CA MET A 1 -29.81 27.81 -0.65
C MET A 1 -28.54 28.05 0.12
N SER A 2 -28.59 28.20 1.45
CA SER A 2 -27.40 28.32 2.29
C SER A 2 -26.89 26.88 2.52
N PHE A 3 -25.72 26.55 2.03
CA PHE A 3 -25.08 25.27 2.35
C PHE A 3 -24.32 25.47 3.69
N ASP A 4 -24.53 24.56 4.62
CA ASP A 4 -23.90 24.62 5.93
C ASP A 4 -22.54 23.90 5.84
N GLU A 5 -21.47 24.69 5.76
CA GLU A 5 -20.10 24.15 5.76
C GLU A 5 -19.68 23.85 7.21
N ARG A 6 -19.25 22.61 7.46
CA ARG A 6 -18.77 22.17 8.77
C ARG A 6 -17.45 21.46 8.67
N SER A 7 -16.64 21.60 9.72
CA SER A 7 -15.47 20.74 9.90
C SER A 7 -15.96 19.37 10.36
N VAL A 8 -15.67 18.34 9.61
CA VAL A 8 -16.00 16.94 9.90
C VAL A 8 -14.82 16.05 9.67
N THR A 9 -14.85 14.85 10.23
CA THR A 9 -13.90 13.79 9.90
C THR A 9 -14.64 12.68 9.19
N VAL A 10 -14.23 12.41 7.97
CA VAL A 10 -14.80 11.35 7.11
C VAL A 10 -13.94 10.09 7.24
N LEU A 11 -14.61 8.98 7.49
CA LEU A 11 -14.03 7.64 7.51
C LEU A 11 -14.69 6.79 6.44
N PHE A 12 -13.88 6.17 5.58
CA PHE A 12 -14.30 5.08 4.72
C PHE A 12 -13.76 3.76 5.27
N ALA A 13 -14.62 2.75 5.33
CA ALA A 13 -14.25 1.38 5.67
C ALA A 13 -14.71 0.45 4.56
N ASP A 14 -13.77 -0.27 3.95
CA ASP A 14 -13.97 -1.12 2.78
C ASP A 14 -13.54 -2.56 3.08
N VAL A 15 -14.32 -3.54 2.61
CA VAL A 15 -14.05 -4.97 2.83
C VAL A 15 -13.05 -5.48 1.80
N ALA A 16 -11.82 -5.71 2.22
CA ALA A 16 -10.77 -6.24 1.35
C ALA A 16 -11.02 -7.70 1.00
N GLY A 17 -11.01 -8.01 -0.32
CA GLY A 17 -11.16 -9.37 -0.81
C GLY A 17 -12.61 -9.81 -1.03
N SER A 18 -13.58 -8.90 -1.00
CA SER A 18 -15.00 -9.16 -1.24
C SER A 18 -15.27 -9.93 -2.54
N THR A 19 -14.62 -9.60 -3.64
CA THR A 19 -14.74 -10.33 -4.92
C THR A 19 -14.43 -11.81 -4.78
N ARG A 20 -13.37 -12.17 -4.02
CA ARG A 20 -13.02 -13.58 -3.76
C ARG A 20 -14.07 -14.29 -2.91
N LEU A 21 -14.76 -13.57 -2.01
CA LEU A 21 -15.85 -14.16 -1.22
C LEU A 21 -17.00 -14.57 -2.13
N TYR A 22 -17.40 -13.75 -3.07
CA TYR A 22 -18.43 -14.07 -4.05
C TYR A 22 -18.07 -15.31 -4.87
N GLU A 23 -16.82 -15.40 -5.33
CA GLU A 23 -16.33 -16.56 -6.09
C GLU A 23 -16.28 -17.85 -5.26
N GLN A 24 -15.91 -17.79 -3.98
CA GLN A 24 -15.69 -18.97 -3.14
C GLN A 24 -16.95 -19.43 -2.42
N TRP A 25 -17.83 -18.52 -2.00
CA TRP A 25 -18.97 -18.84 -1.13
C TRP A 25 -20.32 -18.68 -1.82
N GLY A 26 -20.35 -18.07 -3.01
CA GLY A 26 -21.57 -17.67 -3.72
C GLY A 26 -22.21 -16.43 -3.11
N ASP A 27 -23.11 -15.82 -3.87
CA ASP A 27 -23.63 -14.48 -3.61
C ASP A 27 -24.30 -14.32 -2.24
N ALA A 28 -25.16 -15.25 -1.85
CA ALA A 28 -25.93 -15.12 -0.61
C ALA A 28 -25.05 -15.16 0.65
N LYS A 29 -24.03 -16.04 0.70
CA LYS A 29 -23.12 -16.14 1.85
C LYS A 29 -22.14 -14.99 1.90
N ALA A 30 -21.62 -14.55 0.74
CA ALA A 30 -20.74 -13.42 0.65
C ALA A 30 -21.45 -12.12 1.08
N LEU A 31 -22.67 -11.91 0.60
CA LEU A 31 -23.48 -10.76 0.99
C LEU A 31 -23.78 -10.74 2.50
N ALA A 32 -24.10 -11.87 3.09
CA ALA A 32 -24.33 -11.98 4.54
C ALA A 32 -23.06 -11.62 5.34
N ALA A 33 -21.89 -12.15 4.95
CA ALA A 33 -20.62 -11.85 5.63
C ALA A 33 -20.22 -10.38 5.50
N ILE A 34 -20.38 -9.77 4.31
CA ILE A 34 -20.15 -8.34 4.09
C ILE A 34 -21.11 -7.52 4.95
N GLY A 35 -22.40 -7.91 5.01
CA GLY A 35 -23.39 -7.27 5.85
C GLY A 35 -23.03 -7.28 7.34
N GLU A 36 -22.50 -8.41 7.86
CA GLU A 36 -21.99 -8.49 9.24
C GLU A 36 -20.82 -7.51 9.47
N CYS A 37 -19.89 -7.39 8.51
CA CYS A 37 -18.78 -6.43 8.60
C CYS A 37 -19.27 -4.98 8.60
N LEU A 38 -20.18 -4.62 7.71
CA LEU A 38 -20.74 -3.26 7.63
C LEU A 38 -21.55 -2.93 8.89
N ALA A 39 -22.31 -3.87 9.43
CA ALA A 39 -23.03 -3.70 10.70
C ALA A 39 -22.07 -3.51 11.88
N LEU A 40 -20.93 -4.23 11.92
CA LEU A 40 -19.89 -4.02 12.92
C LEU A 40 -19.32 -2.60 12.83
N VAL A 41 -19.01 -2.13 11.62
CA VAL A 41 -18.51 -0.76 11.38
C VAL A 41 -19.53 0.26 11.88
N GLN A 42 -20.79 0.15 11.48
CA GLN A 42 -21.86 1.07 11.87
C GLN A 42 -22.05 1.12 13.38
N ASN A 43 -22.18 -0.04 14.02
CA ASN A 43 -22.44 -0.12 15.46
C ASN A 43 -21.26 0.42 16.29
N THR A 44 -20.04 0.11 15.88
CA THR A 44 -18.83 0.61 16.55
C THR A 44 -18.70 2.13 16.37
N ALA A 45 -18.89 2.62 15.16
CA ALA A 45 -18.83 4.04 14.87
C ALA A 45 -19.87 4.84 15.67
N ALA A 46 -21.10 4.33 15.79
CA ALA A 46 -22.16 4.97 16.59
C ALA A 46 -21.77 5.10 18.07
N GLY A 47 -21.04 4.14 18.64
CA GLY A 47 -20.49 4.22 20.00
C GLY A 47 -19.47 5.34 20.20
N HIS A 48 -18.90 5.88 19.12
CA HIS A 48 -17.93 6.98 19.12
C HIS A 48 -18.49 8.27 18.47
N ALA A 49 -19.80 8.49 18.55
CA ALA A 49 -20.51 9.62 17.95
C ALA A 49 -20.38 9.69 16.41
N GLY A 50 -20.04 8.60 15.78
CA GLY A 50 -20.01 8.47 14.31
C GLY A 50 -21.42 8.25 13.75
N ARG A 51 -21.71 8.87 12.62
CA ARG A 51 -22.94 8.70 11.86
C ARG A 51 -22.65 8.04 10.53
N LEU A 52 -23.24 6.86 10.28
CA LEU A 52 -23.22 6.26 8.96
C LEU A 52 -23.96 7.17 7.97
N VAL A 53 -23.27 7.58 6.92
CA VAL A 53 -23.85 8.39 5.85
C VAL A 53 -24.53 7.50 4.83
N LYS A 54 -23.75 6.54 4.29
CA LYS A 54 -24.23 5.57 3.28
C LYS A 54 -23.29 4.37 3.19
N THR A 55 -23.79 3.32 2.54
CA THR A 55 -22.97 2.20 2.08
C THR A 55 -22.91 2.21 0.54
N ILE A 56 -21.76 1.86 -0.02
CA ILE A 56 -21.53 1.78 -1.47
C ILE A 56 -20.94 0.39 -1.75
N GLY A 57 -21.80 -0.57 -2.09
CA GLY A 57 -21.37 -1.97 -2.20
C GLY A 57 -20.90 -2.53 -0.86
N ASP A 58 -19.62 -2.82 -0.76
CA ASP A 58 -18.93 -3.35 0.41
C ASP A 58 -18.18 -2.28 1.23
N GLU A 59 -18.39 -1.01 0.92
CA GLU A 59 -17.79 0.14 1.58
C GLU A 59 -18.81 0.92 2.43
N ALA A 60 -18.42 1.35 3.63
CA ALA A 60 -19.21 2.23 4.49
C ALA A 60 -18.55 3.61 4.58
N MET A 61 -19.34 4.66 4.40
CA MET A 61 -18.96 6.05 4.66
C MET A 61 -19.56 6.52 5.98
N VAL A 62 -18.70 6.91 6.91
CA VAL A 62 -19.06 7.38 8.25
C VAL A 62 -18.48 8.77 8.48
N VAL A 63 -19.20 9.64 9.16
CA VAL A 63 -18.71 10.97 9.58
C VAL A 63 -18.67 11.08 11.09
N PHE A 64 -17.67 11.80 11.58
CA PHE A 64 -17.45 12.06 13.00
C PHE A 64 -17.27 13.57 13.25
N PRO A 65 -17.64 14.05 14.42
CA PRO A 65 -17.41 15.45 14.82
C PRO A 65 -15.92 15.81 14.94
N THR A 66 -15.07 14.85 15.34
CA THR A 66 -13.63 15.09 15.57
C THR A 66 -12.75 13.98 14.99
N ALA A 67 -11.48 14.30 14.73
CA ALA A 67 -10.48 13.33 14.27
C ALA A 67 -10.21 12.26 15.35
N ASP A 68 -10.16 12.64 16.61
CA ASP A 68 -9.94 11.72 17.73
C ASP A 68 -11.01 10.64 17.82
N GLN A 69 -12.28 11.02 17.66
CA GLN A 69 -13.40 10.07 17.66
C GLN A 69 -13.30 9.09 16.47
N ALA A 70 -12.98 9.61 15.29
CA ALA A 70 -12.83 8.77 14.09
C ALA A 70 -11.68 7.78 14.23
N VAL A 71 -10.52 8.22 14.73
CA VAL A 71 -9.33 7.39 14.91
C VAL A 71 -9.54 6.33 16.00
N THR A 72 -10.19 6.70 17.12
CA THR A 72 -10.55 5.76 18.18
C THR A 72 -11.54 4.71 17.68
N ALA A 73 -12.58 5.14 16.96
CA ALA A 73 -13.52 4.21 16.32
C ALA A 73 -12.83 3.27 15.34
N ALA A 74 -11.93 3.78 14.50
CA ALA A 74 -11.20 2.96 13.54
C ALA A 74 -10.33 1.88 14.22
N ALA A 75 -9.66 2.22 15.32
CA ALA A 75 -8.89 1.27 16.10
C ALA A 75 -9.78 0.17 16.70
N GLU A 76 -10.94 0.53 17.23
CA GLU A 76 -11.89 -0.43 17.79
C GLU A 76 -12.55 -1.28 16.69
N ILE A 77 -12.90 -0.71 15.55
CA ILE A 77 -13.42 -1.44 14.38
C ILE A 77 -12.43 -2.53 13.95
N GLN A 78 -11.15 -2.20 13.83
CA GLN A 78 -10.13 -3.17 13.43
C GLN A 78 -9.96 -4.28 14.48
N ARG A 79 -9.98 -3.97 15.77
CA ARG A 79 -9.90 -4.98 16.84
C ARG A 79 -11.09 -5.93 16.80
N ARG A 80 -12.31 -5.40 16.76
CA ARG A 80 -13.54 -6.20 16.67
C ARG A 80 -13.60 -7.04 15.39
N MET A 81 -13.11 -6.46 14.28
CA MET A 81 -13.01 -7.19 13.02
C MET A 81 -12.03 -8.37 13.12
N ALA A 82 -10.88 -8.19 13.77
CA ALA A 82 -9.92 -9.28 14.00
C ALA A 82 -10.52 -10.39 14.89
N GLU A 83 -11.34 -10.05 15.88
CA GLU A 83 -12.08 -11.02 16.71
C GLU A 83 -13.10 -11.78 15.88
N LEU A 84 -13.95 -11.09 15.12
CA LEU A 84 -14.96 -11.69 14.24
C LEU A 84 -14.32 -12.66 13.23
N VAL A 85 -13.23 -12.24 12.59
CA VAL A 85 -12.47 -13.07 11.64
C VAL A 85 -11.95 -14.35 12.29
N ARG A 86 -11.42 -14.24 13.51
CA ARG A 86 -10.91 -15.39 14.26
C ARG A 86 -12.06 -16.35 14.68
N GLU A 87 -13.16 -15.82 15.21
CA GLU A 87 -14.28 -16.60 15.68
C GLU A 87 -15.01 -17.34 14.56
N ARG A 88 -15.17 -16.68 13.42
CA ARG A 88 -15.89 -17.20 12.25
C ARG A 88 -14.98 -17.92 11.25
N ASN A 89 -13.65 -17.92 11.49
CA ASN A 89 -12.64 -18.42 10.55
C ASN A 89 -12.79 -17.82 9.14
N LEU A 90 -12.99 -16.49 9.09
CA LEU A 90 -13.16 -15.74 7.84
C LEU A 90 -11.81 -15.36 7.25
N ARG A 91 -11.75 -15.20 5.92
CA ARG A 91 -10.56 -14.68 5.21
C ARG A 91 -10.86 -13.31 4.60
N ILE A 92 -11.33 -12.39 5.43
CA ILE A 92 -11.65 -11.01 5.06
C ILE A 92 -10.96 -10.06 6.02
N ALA A 93 -10.79 -8.80 5.60
CA ALA A 93 -10.25 -7.74 6.43
C ALA A 93 -10.86 -6.40 6.02
N LEU A 94 -10.79 -5.39 6.87
CA LEU A 94 -11.17 -4.04 6.51
C LEU A 94 -9.95 -3.21 6.12
N ARG A 95 -10.13 -2.33 5.15
CA ARG A 95 -9.26 -1.19 4.85
C ARG A 95 -9.98 0.05 5.35
N ILE A 96 -9.28 0.93 6.06
CA ILE A 96 -9.89 2.14 6.60
C ILE A 96 -9.09 3.35 6.14
N GLY A 97 -9.80 4.37 5.62
CA GLY A 97 -9.23 5.66 5.24
C GLY A 97 -9.91 6.80 6.00
N ILE A 98 -9.13 7.75 6.54
CA ILE A 98 -9.64 8.85 7.37
C ILE A 98 -9.08 10.17 6.87
N HIS A 99 -9.96 11.18 6.76
CA HIS A 99 -9.56 12.56 6.53
C HIS A 99 -10.47 13.53 7.24
N CYS A 100 -9.89 14.56 7.85
CA CYS A 100 -10.60 15.65 8.49
C CYS A 100 -10.50 16.92 7.63
N GLY A 101 -11.60 17.60 7.45
CA GLY A 101 -11.66 18.82 6.64
C GLY A 101 -13.06 19.43 6.59
N THR A 102 -13.21 20.51 5.83
CA THR A 102 -14.50 21.16 5.62
C THR A 102 -15.32 20.37 4.59
N ALA A 103 -16.57 20.13 4.92
CA ALA A 103 -17.53 19.47 4.05
C ALA A 103 -18.89 20.17 4.11
N ILE A 104 -19.72 19.93 3.10
CA ILE A 104 -21.10 20.40 3.01
C ILE A 104 -22.01 19.24 3.35
N GLU A 105 -22.89 19.43 4.33
CA GLU A 105 -23.97 18.48 4.61
C GLU A 105 -25.24 18.92 3.89
N ALA A 106 -25.80 18.03 3.09
CA ALA A 106 -27.08 18.27 2.39
C ALA A 106 -27.87 16.96 2.27
N GLU A 107 -29.16 17.01 2.62
CA GLU A 107 -30.11 15.88 2.50
C GLU A 107 -29.61 14.57 3.17
N GLY A 108 -28.85 14.70 4.27
CA GLY A 108 -28.29 13.54 5.01
C GLY A 108 -26.99 12.97 4.41
N ASP A 109 -26.55 13.45 3.25
CA ASP A 109 -25.27 13.12 2.64
C ASP A 109 -24.21 14.18 2.92
N VAL A 110 -22.94 13.89 2.61
CA VAL A 110 -21.79 14.75 2.85
C VAL A 110 -20.96 14.88 1.57
N PHE A 111 -20.64 16.12 1.22
CA PHE A 111 -19.99 16.48 -0.04
C PHE A 111 -18.76 17.36 0.21
N GLY A 112 -17.82 17.31 -0.71
CA GLY A 112 -16.66 18.17 -0.75
C GLY A 112 -15.34 17.44 -0.95
N ASP A 113 -14.25 18.22 -1.04
CA ASP A 113 -12.91 17.69 -1.23
C ASP A 113 -12.48 16.76 -0.07
N CYS A 114 -12.96 17.02 1.12
CA CYS A 114 -12.74 16.19 2.31
C CYS A 114 -13.16 14.74 2.07
N VAL A 115 -14.30 14.49 1.43
CA VAL A 115 -14.79 13.15 1.08
C VAL A 115 -13.86 12.48 0.07
N ASN A 116 -13.42 13.23 -0.94
CA ASN A 116 -12.53 12.70 -1.99
C ASN A 116 -11.15 12.30 -1.41
N VAL A 117 -10.63 13.09 -0.46
CA VAL A 117 -9.35 12.76 0.19
C VAL A 117 -9.49 11.53 1.06
N ALA A 118 -10.58 11.41 1.85
CA ALA A 118 -10.85 10.22 2.67
C ALA A 118 -10.98 8.95 1.79
N ALA A 119 -11.69 9.03 0.66
CA ALA A 119 -11.80 7.94 -0.31
C ALA A 119 -10.43 7.53 -0.90
N ARG A 120 -9.53 8.49 -1.11
CA ARG A 120 -8.15 8.17 -1.51
C ARG A 120 -7.37 7.47 -0.41
N MET A 121 -7.56 7.85 0.86
CA MET A 121 -6.88 7.21 1.99
C MET A 121 -7.27 5.73 2.10
N VAL A 122 -8.56 5.38 1.95
CA VAL A 122 -8.99 3.98 1.97
C VAL A 122 -8.44 3.21 0.77
N GLY A 123 -8.38 3.84 -0.41
CA GLY A 123 -7.77 3.25 -1.60
C GLY A 123 -6.27 2.94 -1.48
N LEU A 124 -5.55 3.62 -0.58
CA LEU A 124 -4.13 3.39 -0.29
C LEU A 124 -3.92 2.34 0.80
N ALA A 125 -4.93 2.10 1.63
CA ALA A 125 -4.83 1.15 2.73
C ALA A 125 -4.75 -0.29 2.23
N LYS A 126 -3.90 -1.09 2.85
CA LYS A 126 -3.87 -2.55 2.71
C LYS A 126 -4.86 -3.19 3.69
N SER A 127 -5.12 -4.48 3.50
CA SER A 127 -5.93 -5.28 4.43
C SER A 127 -5.45 -5.09 5.88
N GLY A 128 -6.37 -4.72 6.78
CA GLY A 128 -6.08 -4.48 8.19
C GLY A 128 -5.42 -3.14 8.50
N GLN A 129 -5.16 -2.27 7.51
CA GLN A 129 -4.56 -0.95 7.75
C GLN A 129 -5.62 0.13 7.97
N VAL A 130 -5.22 1.14 8.75
CA VAL A 130 -5.92 2.41 8.92
C VAL A 130 -4.99 3.52 8.46
N ILE A 131 -5.35 4.16 7.35
CA ILE A 131 -4.58 5.24 6.73
C ILE A 131 -5.30 6.57 6.94
N LEU A 132 -4.53 7.59 7.32
CA LEU A 132 -5.04 8.95 7.50
C LEU A 132 -4.14 9.96 6.79
N SER A 133 -4.71 11.09 6.41
CA SER A 133 -3.93 12.20 5.87
C SER A 133 -3.09 12.88 6.97
N GLY A 134 -1.96 13.48 6.61
CA GLY A 134 -1.11 14.21 7.53
C GLY A 134 -1.84 15.38 8.24
N SER A 135 -2.78 16.04 7.53
CA SER A 135 -3.63 17.07 8.15
C SER A 135 -4.54 16.50 9.23
N THR A 136 -5.01 15.26 9.09
CA THR A 136 -5.75 14.57 10.15
C THR A 136 -4.82 14.20 11.31
N ALA A 137 -3.63 13.68 11.01
CA ALA A 137 -2.65 13.32 12.02
C ALA A 137 -2.23 14.53 12.89
N SER A 138 -2.12 15.72 12.28
CA SER A 138 -1.66 16.95 12.96
C SER A 138 -2.67 17.54 13.96
N VAL A 139 -3.95 17.15 13.88
CA VAL A 139 -5.00 17.65 14.79
C VAL A 139 -5.41 16.63 15.85
N LEU A 140 -4.76 15.48 15.91
CA LEU A 140 -4.99 14.46 16.94
C LEU A 140 -4.43 14.91 18.30
N SER A 141 -5.08 14.43 19.35
CA SER A 141 -4.54 14.51 20.70
C SER A 141 -3.15 13.85 20.78
N PRO A 142 -2.27 14.28 21.71
CA PRO A 142 -0.92 13.71 21.84
C PRO A 142 -0.93 12.19 22.04
N GLU A 143 -1.90 11.65 22.74
CA GLU A 143 -2.06 10.23 22.99
C GLU A 143 -2.28 9.45 21.68
N LEU A 144 -3.24 9.86 20.85
CA LEU A 144 -3.53 9.24 19.57
C LEU A 144 -2.43 9.52 18.54
N GLY A 145 -1.86 10.73 18.55
CA GLY A 145 -0.75 11.11 17.69
C GLY A 145 0.48 10.22 17.89
N SER A 146 0.75 9.77 19.12
CA SER A 146 1.86 8.84 19.40
C SER A 146 1.69 7.46 18.77
N ARG A 147 0.47 7.09 18.38
CA ARG A 147 0.14 5.83 17.71
C ARG A 147 0.13 5.95 16.18
N VAL A 148 0.40 7.13 15.66
CA VAL A 148 0.38 7.43 14.22
C VAL A 148 1.79 7.64 13.73
N ARG A 149 2.14 7.00 12.62
CA ARG A 149 3.45 7.17 11.95
C ARG A 149 3.25 7.64 10.52
N GLU A 150 4.09 8.52 10.05
CA GLU A 150 4.19 8.87 8.64
C GLU A 150 4.76 7.68 7.85
N VAL A 151 4.13 7.35 6.72
CA VAL A 151 4.51 6.19 5.90
C VAL A 151 4.80 6.54 4.45
N ASP A 152 4.26 7.65 3.94
CA ASP A 152 4.46 8.06 2.54
C ASP A 152 4.06 9.52 2.32
N VAL A 153 4.40 10.06 1.15
CA VAL A 153 3.96 11.37 0.67
C VAL A 153 3.40 11.20 -0.75
N LEU A 154 2.16 11.61 -0.95
CA LEU A 154 1.46 11.48 -2.22
C LEU A 154 1.41 12.83 -2.94
N THR A 155 2.08 12.93 -4.08
CA THR A 155 1.91 14.05 -5.02
C THR A 155 0.62 13.87 -5.81
N VAL A 156 -0.33 14.78 -5.63
CA VAL A 156 -1.64 14.73 -6.30
C VAL A 156 -1.65 15.68 -7.49
N LYS A 157 -1.78 15.13 -8.69
CA LYS A 157 -1.91 15.92 -9.92
C LYS A 157 -3.10 16.88 -9.82
N GLY A 158 -2.86 18.20 -9.89
CA GLY A 158 -3.89 19.24 -9.77
C GLY A 158 -4.11 19.79 -8.35
N LYS A 159 -3.28 19.42 -7.36
CA LYS A 159 -3.18 20.11 -6.07
C LYS A 159 -1.78 20.70 -5.89
N ASP A 160 -1.71 21.90 -5.33
CA ASP A 160 -0.45 22.62 -5.09
C ASP A 160 0.37 22.06 -3.93
N LYS A 161 -0.15 21.09 -3.17
CA LYS A 161 0.51 20.52 -2.00
C LYS A 161 0.43 18.99 -2.02
N ASP A 162 1.55 18.37 -1.69
CA ASP A 162 1.63 16.95 -1.42
C ASP A 162 0.82 16.57 -0.18
N ILE A 163 0.20 15.40 -0.22
CA ILE A 163 -0.56 14.87 0.91
C ILE A 163 0.35 13.87 1.65
N VAL A 164 0.73 14.21 2.86
CA VAL A 164 1.39 13.28 3.77
C VAL A 164 0.41 12.18 4.14
N ILE A 165 0.88 10.93 4.10
CA ILE A 165 0.11 9.73 4.43
C ILE A 165 0.65 9.15 5.70
N SER A 166 -0.24 8.93 6.65
CA SER A 166 0.09 8.37 7.96
C SER A 166 -0.70 7.10 8.23
N GLU A 167 -0.13 6.19 8.99
CA GLU A 167 -0.76 4.93 9.41
C GLU A 167 -0.97 4.91 10.92
N LEU A 168 -2.16 4.48 11.35
CA LEU A 168 -2.48 4.25 12.76
C LEU A 168 -2.04 2.85 13.17
N THR A 169 -1.26 2.74 14.24
CA THR A 169 -1.01 1.48 14.96
C THR A 169 -2.15 1.25 15.94
N TRP A 170 -3.10 0.38 15.57
CA TRP A 170 -4.31 0.11 16.36
C TRP A 170 -4.19 -1.10 17.30
N GLN A 171 -3.14 -1.91 17.17
CA GLN A 171 -2.85 -3.05 18.04
C GLN A 171 -2.14 -2.59 19.30
N ASP A 172 -2.53 -3.12 20.46
CA ASP A 172 -1.87 -2.84 21.72
C ASP A 172 -0.55 -3.63 21.83
N ALA A 173 0.46 -3.05 22.52
CA ALA A 173 1.76 -3.68 22.69
C ALA A 173 1.68 -5.06 23.41
N ALA A 174 0.63 -5.26 24.24
CA ALA A 174 0.36 -6.54 24.91
C ALA A 174 -0.16 -7.63 23.95
N ASP A 175 -0.94 -7.25 22.93
CA ASP A 175 -1.41 -8.18 21.90
C ASP A 175 -0.28 -8.58 20.94
N LEU A 176 0.73 -7.72 20.81
CA LEU A 176 1.94 -8.03 20.04
C LEU A 176 2.82 -9.11 20.71
N THR A 177 2.71 -9.31 22.02
CA THR A 177 3.47 -10.34 22.76
C THR A 177 2.83 -11.72 22.73
N THR A 178 1.53 -11.83 22.53
CA THR A 178 0.82 -13.11 22.39
C THR A 178 0.75 -13.62 20.94
N LEU A 179 0.99 -12.75 19.96
CA LEU A 179 1.15 -13.09 18.55
C LEU A 179 2.65 -13.15 18.17
N THR A 180 3.46 -13.79 19.02
CA THR A 180 4.88 -14.05 18.75
C THR A 180 5.08 -15.10 17.64
N THR A 181 4.36 -14.96 16.56
CA THR A 181 4.74 -15.34 15.20
C THR A 181 3.90 -14.57 14.19
N ARG A 182 3.84 -13.21 14.30
CA ARG A 182 3.78 -12.48 13.04
C ARG A 182 5.17 -12.65 12.44
N PRO A 183 5.29 -13.30 11.27
CA PRO A 183 6.46 -13.07 10.48
C PRO A 183 6.53 -11.53 10.38
N LYS A 184 7.65 -10.94 10.79
CA LYS A 184 7.98 -9.55 10.46
C LYS A 184 7.55 -9.42 9.02
N LEU A 185 6.50 -8.64 8.72
CA LEU A 185 6.08 -8.40 7.34
C LEU A 185 7.35 -7.97 6.64
N ARG A 186 7.99 -8.92 5.98
CA ARG A 186 9.20 -8.65 5.24
C ARG A 186 8.72 -7.77 4.11
N ALA A 187 9.04 -6.48 4.19
CA ALA A 187 8.78 -5.59 3.08
C ALA A 187 9.29 -6.29 1.81
N ALA A 188 8.55 -6.16 0.72
CA ALA A 188 8.99 -6.70 -0.55
C ALA A 188 10.45 -6.30 -0.79
N ARG A 189 11.29 -7.27 -1.13
CA ARG A 189 12.72 -7.08 -1.36
C ARG A 189 13.14 -7.71 -2.67
N LEU A 190 14.08 -7.09 -3.33
CA LEU A 190 14.74 -7.62 -4.50
C LEU A 190 16.18 -7.96 -4.12
N GLU A 191 16.51 -9.23 -4.17
CA GLU A 191 17.87 -9.71 -4.03
C GLU A 191 18.55 -9.67 -5.40
N LEU A 192 19.75 -9.13 -5.45
CA LEU A 192 20.56 -8.99 -6.66
C LEU A 192 21.92 -9.63 -6.40
N VAL A 193 22.37 -10.47 -7.31
CA VAL A 193 23.68 -11.13 -7.21
C VAL A 193 24.48 -10.87 -8.48
N HIS A 194 25.65 -10.23 -8.31
CA HIS A 194 26.62 -9.98 -9.37
C HIS A 194 27.98 -10.58 -8.98
N GLY A 195 28.40 -11.62 -9.65
CA GLY A 195 29.57 -12.38 -9.27
C GLY A 195 29.45 -12.95 -7.86
N THR A 196 30.35 -12.54 -6.95
CA THR A 196 30.33 -12.91 -5.52
C THR A 196 29.60 -11.90 -4.64
N ARG A 197 29.15 -10.78 -5.18
CA ARG A 197 28.53 -9.69 -4.43
C ARG A 197 27.01 -9.85 -4.45
N ALA A 198 26.41 -9.97 -3.26
CA ALA A 198 24.97 -9.91 -3.07
C ALA A 198 24.56 -8.52 -2.56
N LEU A 199 23.49 -7.97 -3.09
CA LEU A 199 22.89 -6.70 -2.74
C LEU A 199 21.38 -6.91 -2.53
N GLU A 200 20.79 -6.14 -1.62
CA GLU A 200 19.36 -6.15 -1.38
C GLU A 200 18.79 -4.76 -1.60
N LEU A 201 17.81 -4.65 -2.47
CA LEU A 201 16.99 -3.47 -2.65
C LEU A 201 15.72 -3.63 -1.81
N GLY A 202 15.52 -2.74 -0.87
CA GLY A 202 14.42 -2.80 0.10
C GLY A 202 14.01 -1.42 0.61
N PRO A 203 13.40 -1.30 1.78
CA PRO A 203 12.95 -0.02 2.32
C PRO A 203 14.06 1.01 2.54
N ALA A 204 15.28 0.55 2.85
CA ALA A 204 16.42 1.42 3.12
C ALA A 204 17.12 1.95 1.86
N THR A 205 16.98 1.23 0.74
CA THR A 205 17.61 1.60 -0.54
C THR A 205 16.53 1.58 -1.61
N SER A 206 16.16 2.73 -2.14
CA SER A 206 15.06 2.86 -3.08
C SER A 206 15.46 2.77 -4.55
N THR A 207 16.76 2.96 -4.85
CA THR A 207 17.27 2.98 -6.22
C THR A 207 18.68 2.41 -6.27
N LEU A 208 18.99 1.65 -7.32
CA LEU A 208 20.34 1.18 -7.67
C LEU A 208 20.61 1.47 -9.14
N THR A 209 21.83 1.93 -9.44
CA THR A 209 22.32 2.22 -10.79
C THR A 209 23.25 1.11 -11.28
N LEU A 210 23.14 0.78 -12.57
CA LEU A 210 23.83 -0.30 -13.23
C LEU A 210 24.55 0.23 -14.47
N GLY A 211 25.80 -0.12 -14.66
CA GLY A 211 26.51 0.28 -15.87
C GLY A 211 28.03 0.16 -15.76
N ARG A 212 28.71 0.49 -16.85
CA ARG A 212 30.17 0.32 -16.95
C ARG A 212 30.98 1.38 -16.20
N ASP A 213 30.38 2.54 -15.87
CA ASP A 213 31.08 3.58 -15.12
C ASP A 213 31.24 3.16 -13.66
N ALA A 214 32.41 3.43 -13.09
CA ALA A 214 32.72 3.12 -11.69
C ALA A 214 31.85 3.87 -10.67
N GLN A 215 31.10 4.88 -11.10
CA GLN A 215 30.15 5.63 -10.25
C GLN A 215 28.81 4.91 -10.03
N ASN A 216 28.54 3.81 -10.76
CA ASN A 216 27.33 3.02 -10.54
C ASN A 216 27.43 2.19 -9.27
N ASP A 217 26.28 1.90 -8.69
CA ASP A 217 26.19 1.02 -7.50
C ASP A 217 26.62 -0.42 -7.85
N ILE A 218 26.31 -0.88 -9.08
CA ILE A 218 26.79 -2.14 -9.65
C ILE A 218 27.53 -1.83 -10.95
N VAL A 219 28.84 -2.08 -10.93
CA VAL A 219 29.71 -1.88 -12.08
C VAL A 219 29.69 -3.15 -12.94
N ILE A 220 29.29 -3.00 -14.20
CA ILE A 220 29.22 -4.07 -15.19
C ILE A 220 30.44 -4.00 -16.10
N ALA A 221 31.29 -5.01 -16.07
CA ALA A 221 32.56 -5.03 -16.81
C ALA A 221 32.39 -5.46 -18.30
N ASP A 222 31.20 -5.38 -18.84
CA ASP A 222 30.89 -5.69 -20.22
C ASP A 222 31.09 -4.47 -21.15
N ARG A 223 31.72 -4.69 -22.31
CA ARG A 223 31.97 -3.66 -23.34
C ARG A 223 30.69 -3.13 -23.98
N LEU A 224 29.63 -3.94 -24.05
CA LEU A 224 28.33 -3.57 -24.60
C LEU A 224 27.46 -2.82 -23.59
N ALA A 225 27.84 -2.84 -22.31
CA ALA A 225 27.16 -2.05 -21.30
C ALA A 225 27.47 -0.54 -21.47
N SER A 226 26.45 0.28 -21.42
CA SER A 226 26.59 1.75 -21.40
C SER A 226 27.19 2.23 -20.07
N ARG A 227 27.76 3.44 -20.01
CA ARG A 227 28.30 4.02 -18.78
C ARG A 227 27.27 4.02 -17.65
N LEU A 228 26.09 4.58 -17.89
CA LEU A 228 24.87 4.33 -17.14
C LEU A 228 23.98 3.50 -18.06
N HIS A 229 23.75 2.25 -17.71
CA HIS A 229 23.05 1.31 -18.59
C HIS A 229 21.58 1.17 -18.20
N ALA A 230 21.33 0.95 -16.94
CA ALA A 230 19.99 0.81 -16.39
C ALA A 230 19.96 1.27 -14.91
N ARG A 231 18.77 1.42 -14.39
CA ARG A 231 18.54 1.59 -12.95
C ARG A 231 17.38 0.72 -12.50
N ILE A 232 17.43 0.28 -11.26
CA ILE A 232 16.33 -0.42 -10.61
C ILE A 232 15.75 0.48 -9.54
N GLU A 233 14.46 0.79 -9.63
CA GLU A 233 13.73 1.62 -8.67
C GLU A 233 12.74 0.77 -7.89
N ARG A 234 12.70 0.99 -6.57
CA ARG A 234 11.62 0.48 -5.74
C ARG A 234 10.44 1.46 -5.80
N ARG A 235 9.32 1.01 -6.34
CA ARG A 235 8.05 1.75 -6.37
C ARG A 235 7.04 1.03 -5.46
N ARG A 236 6.97 1.42 -4.18
CA ARG A 236 6.20 0.77 -3.10
C ARG A 236 6.71 -0.67 -2.82
N ASP A 237 5.91 -1.67 -3.18
CA ASP A 237 6.18 -3.11 -3.06
C ASP A 237 6.64 -3.76 -4.37
N LYS A 238 6.93 -2.96 -5.38
CA LYS A 238 7.38 -3.39 -6.72
C LYS A 238 8.77 -2.86 -7.01
N PHE A 239 9.49 -3.59 -7.87
CA PHE A 239 10.80 -3.18 -8.37
C PHE A 239 10.73 -3.06 -9.88
N VAL A 240 11.14 -1.92 -10.39
CA VAL A 240 11.07 -1.58 -11.80
C VAL A 240 12.48 -1.37 -12.33
N LEU A 241 12.85 -2.19 -13.31
CA LEU A 241 14.07 -2.02 -14.11
C LEU A 241 13.76 -1.02 -15.22
N ILE A 242 14.60 0.00 -15.35
CA ILE A 242 14.47 1.06 -16.35
C ILE A 242 15.72 1.07 -17.20
N ASP A 243 15.57 0.71 -18.48
CA ASP A 243 16.67 0.76 -19.44
C ASP A 243 16.96 2.17 -19.91
N GLN A 244 18.24 2.55 -19.91
CA GLN A 244 18.76 3.83 -20.40
C GLN A 244 19.90 3.62 -21.40
N SER A 245 20.09 2.40 -21.84
CA SER A 245 21.25 1.99 -22.64
C SER A 245 21.11 2.33 -24.14
N SER A 246 22.20 2.15 -24.84
CA SER A 246 22.24 2.23 -26.32
C SER A 246 21.96 0.89 -26.98
N ASN A 247 22.35 -0.22 -26.33
CA ASN A 247 22.27 -1.58 -26.91
C ASN A 247 21.07 -2.39 -26.39
N GLY A 248 20.37 -1.89 -25.35
CA GLY A 248 19.24 -2.55 -24.72
C GLY A 248 19.65 -3.40 -23.51
N THR A 249 18.71 -3.62 -22.64
CA THR A 249 18.81 -4.52 -21.48
C THR A 249 17.97 -5.76 -21.75
N PHE A 250 18.54 -6.95 -21.53
CA PHE A 250 17.85 -8.22 -21.72
C PHE A 250 17.50 -8.80 -20.35
N VAL A 251 16.27 -9.26 -20.20
CA VAL A 251 15.77 -9.84 -18.95
C VAL A 251 15.19 -11.21 -19.22
N THR A 252 15.79 -12.23 -18.63
CA THR A 252 15.30 -13.62 -18.69
C THR A 252 14.67 -13.94 -17.34
N VAL A 253 13.38 -14.23 -17.33
CA VAL A 253 12.63 -14.65 -16.13
C VAL A 253 12.45 -16.16 -16.14
N GLU A 254 12.67 -16.83 -15.01
CA GLU A 254 12.50 -18.29 -14.90
C GLU A 254 11.08 -18.70 -15.33
N GLY A 255 10.99 -19.62 -16.30
CA GLY A 255 9.72 -20.11 -16.84
C GLY A 255 9.04 -19.18 -17.85
N GLU A 256 9.66 -18.04 -18.18
CA GLU A 256 9.21 -17.11 -19.22
C GLU A 256 10.33 -16.94 -20.27
N GLY A 257 9.98 -16.35 -21.42
CA GLY A 257 10.97 -16.04 -22.45
C GLY A 257 11.83 -14.83 -22.08
N GLU A 258 12.90 -14.61 -22.85
CA GLU A 258 13.74 -13.42 -22.73
C GLU A 258 13.02 -12.18 -23.29
N ILE A 259 13.10 -11.06 -22.57
CA ILE A 259 12.52 -9.76 -22.92
C ILE A 259 13.67 -8.79 -23.17
N GLN A 260 13.68 -8.10 -24.31
CA GLN A 260 14.61 -7.01 -24.60
C GLN A 260 13.95 -5.67 -24.33
N LEU A 261 14.57 -4.85 -23.48
CA LEU A 261 14.17 -3.47 -23.21
C LEU A 261 15.04 -2.50 -24.03
N ARG A 262 14.41 -1.49 -24.61
CA ARG A 262 15.09 -0.38 -25.29
C ARG A 262 14.45 0.95 -24.86
N ARG A 263 15.01 1.59 -23.83
CA ARG A 263 14.46 2.78 -23.17
C ARG A 263 13.04 2.56 -22.63
N GLU A 264 12.81 1.37 -22.14
CA GLU A 264 11.54 0.89 -21.60
C GLU A 264 11.70 0.50 -20.14
N GLU A 265 10.57 0.27 -19.48
CA GLU A 265 10.50 -0.14 -18.08
C GLU A 265 9.91 -1.56 -17.99
N LEU A 266 10.46 -2.38 -17.10
CA LEU A 266 9.95 -3.71 -16.79
C LEU A 266 9.83 -3.90 -15.27
N MET A 267 8.69 -4.37 -14.82
CA MET A 267 8.50 -4.78 -13.44
C MET A 267 9.16 -6.15 -13.21
N LEU A 268 10.18 -6.20 -12.35
CA LEU A 268 10.87 -7.43 -11.97
C LEU A 268 9.97 -8.27 -11.05
N ARG A 269 9.78 -9.54 -11.41
CA ARG A 269 8.98 -10.53 -10.67
C ARG A 269 9.65 -11.90 -10.74
N GLY A 270 9.41 -12.76 -9.75
CA GLY A 270 10.01 -14.10 -9.72
C GLY A 270 11.53 -14.05 -9.57
N ARG A 271 12.20 -14.89 -10.32
CA ARG A 271 13.66 -14.99 -10.40
C ARG A 271 14.12 -14.93 -11.84
N GLY A 272 15.35 -14.49 -12.06
CA GLY A 272 15.88 -14.42 -13.40
C GLY A 272 17.25 -13.76 -13.48
N HIS A 273 17.62 -13.38 -14.70
CA HIS A 273 18.90 -12.76 -15.01
C HIS A 273 18.68 -11.50 -15.84
N ILE A 274 19.55 -10.53 -15.65
CA ILE A 274 19.64 -9.30 -16.45
C ILE A 274 20.98 -9.30 -17.14
N SER A 275 21.01 -9.17 -18.48
CA SER A 275 22.19 -9.03 -19.30
C SER A 275 22.22 -7.68 -20.02
N PHE A 276 23.39 -7.20 -20.35
CA PHE A 276 23.64 -5.81 -20.70
C PHE A 276 24.15 -5.69 -22.13
N GLY A 277 23.26 -5.38 -23.09
CA GLY A 277 23.58 -5.16 -24.48
C GLY A 277 23.60 -6.41 -25.37
N HIS A 278 23.37 -7.59 -24.80
CA HIS A 278 23.26 -8.88 -25.49
C HIS A 278 22.36 -9.86 -24.73
N PRO A 279 21.81 -10.89 -25.40
CA PRO A 279 21.06 -11.97 -24.77
C PRO A 279 21.86 -12.73 -23.71
N TYR A 280 21.15 -13.31 -22.72
CA TYR A 280 21.77 -14.07 -21.62
C TYR A 280 22.66 -15.23 -22.10
N ASP A 281 22.21 -15.98 -23.10
CA ASP A 281 22.93 -17.15 -23.63
C ASP A 281 24.25 -16.81 -24.38
N ALA A 282 24.44 -15.53 -24.75
CA ALA A 282 25.63 -15.09 -25.48
C ALA A 282 26.85 -14.96 -24.57
N ASP A 283 26.71 -14.44 -23.36
CA ASP A 283 27.77 -14.40 -22.34
C ASP A 283 27.14 -14.36 -20.95
N PRO A 284 27.03 -15.48 -20.23
CA PRO A 284 26.42 -15.53 -18.90
C PRO A 284 27.32 -15.04 -17.76
N GLN A 285 28.59 -14.63 -18.01
CA GLN A 285 29.53 -14.29 -16.94
C GLN A 285 29.29 -12.90 -16.35
N GLU A 286 28.95 -11.92 -17.18
CA GLU A 286 28.67 -10.53 -16.75
C GLU A 286 27.16 -10.26 -16.66
N THR A 287 26.46 -11.10 -15.91
CA THR A 287 25.01 -10.96 -15.70
C THR A 287 24.68 -10.65 -14.26
N LEU A 288 23.53 -10.03 -14.04
CA LEU A 288 22.98 -9.76 -12.73
C LEU A 288 21.80 -10.70 -12.47
N ALA A 289 21.98 -11.66 -11.57
CA ALA A 289 20.85 -12.48 -11.11
C ALA A 289 19.96 -11.68 -10.18
N PHE A 290 18.65 -11.88 -10.28
CA PHE A 290 17.68 -11.28 -9.37
C PHE A 290 16.69 -12.30 -8.82
N ALA A 291 16.25 -12.07 -7.58
CA ALA A 291 15.15 -12.80 -6.95
C ALA A 291 14.21 -11.82 -6.23
N PHE A 292 12.98 -11.76 -6.68
CA PHE A 292 11.92 -11.00 -6.02
C PHE A 292 11.32 -11.82 -4.90
N HIS A 293 11.31 -11.25 -3.71
CA HIS A 293 10.64 -11.81 -2.54
C HIS A 293 9.45 -10.90 -2.22
N SER A 294 8.23 -11.41 -2.46
CA SER A 294 7.03 -10.72 -1.99
C SER A 294 7.09 -10.61 -0.48
N GLY A 295 6.77 -9.45 0.06
CA GLY A 295 6.40 -9.39 1.47
C GLY A 295 5.23 -10.35 1.69
N ASP A 296 5.31 -11.21 2.69
CA ASP A 296 4.23 -12.12 3.02
C ASP A 296 2.94 -11.33 3.24
N VAL A 297 1.91 -11.70 2.47
CA VAL A 297 0.55 -11.16 2.55
C VAL A 297 -0.17 -11.81 3.72
#